data_9b69bdf6ed1e969078a5e087edf95c89
#
_entry.id   9b69bdf6ed1e969078a5e087edf95c89
#
_cell.length_a   1.000
_cell.length_b   1.000
_cell.length_c   1.000
_cell.angle_alpha   90.00
_cell.angle_beta   90.00
_cell.angle_gamma   90.00
#
_symmetry.space_group_name_H-M   'P 1'
#
loop_
_entity.id
_entity.type
_entity.pdbx_description
1 polymer ?
#
loop_
_entity_poly.entity_id
_entity_poly.type
_entity_poly.pdbx_seq_one_letter_code
_entity_poly.pdbx_strand_id
1 'polypeptide(L)'
;MQTRGYDGFSYSDIAERVGIRAPTIHYHFPTKADLATAIAADYRAEFADQVGALTGSCIEQLRAYASLFTATLVDGNCICLGGMLAREPASLPEATRSEVRRFFIEQLEWLSDVLADGIAEASLRADLDPQAFASAFLGALEGTMLVAQATDDSQHVQRVADQLIAVIAAPGN
;
A
#
# COMPACT_ATOMS: atom_id res chain seq x y z
N MET A 1 13.76 3.29 2.56
CA MET A 1 13.37 2.43 1.44
C MET A 1 12.30 3.07 0.56
N GLN A 2 11.25 3.69 1.09
CA GLN A 2 10.18 4.34 0.29
C GLN A 2 10.64 5.41 -0.70
N THR A 3 11.78 6.07 -0.45
CA THR A 3 12.31 7.14 -1.31
C THR A 3 13.46 6.72 -2.23
N ARG A 4 14.20 5.66 -1.88
CA ARG A 4 15.46 5.28 -2.57
C ARG A 4 15.51 3.81 -2.98
N GLY A 5 14.45 3.04 -2.74
CA GLY A 5 14.43 1.61 -2.99
C GLY A 5 15.36 0.79 -2.06
N TYR A 6 15.51 -0.49 -2.39
CA TYR A 6 16.36 -1.40 -1.62
C TYR A 6 17.85 -1.05 -1.74
N ASP A 7 18.33 -0.72 -2.93
CA ASP A 7 19.76 -0.45 -3.15
C ASP A 7 20.20 0.92 -2.61
N GLY A 8 19.27 1.85 -2.46
CA GLY A 8 19.54 3.26 -2.13
C GLY A 8 19.78 3.58 -0.65
N PHE A 9 19.93 2.60 0.25
CA PHE A 9 20.26 2.84 1.66
C PHE A 9 21.40 1.94 2.17
N SER A 10 22.12 2.44 3.18
CA SER A 10 23.14 1.70 3.93
C SER A 10 22.85 1.73 5.43
N TYR A 11 23.53 0.88 6.19
CA TYR A 11 23.46 0.91 7.65
C TYR A 11 23.98 2.24 8.23
N SER A 12 24.95 2.86 7.57
CA SER A 12 25.47 4.16 7.98
C SER A 12 24.41 5.24 7.84
N ASP A 13 23.65 5.26 6.73
CA ASP A 13 22.56 6.22 6.52
C ASP A 13 21.47 6.08 7.58
N ILE A 14 21.13 4.83 7.94
CA ILE A 14 20.11 4.57 8.96
C ILE A 14 20.63 4.98 10.33
N ALA A 15 21.88 4.61 10.68
CA ALA A 15 22.50 4.91 11.95
C ALA A 15 22.54 6.41 12.21
N GLU A 16 22.93 7.20 11.20
CA GLU A 16 22.94 8.66 11.26
C GLU A 16 21.53 9.23 11.47
N ARG A 17 20.54 8.74 10.72
CA ARG A 17 19.16 9.25 10.78
C ARG A 17 18.45 8.90 12.10
N VAL A 18 18.73 7.73 12.67
CA VAL A 18 18.13 7.24 13.93
C VAL A 18 18.92 7.71 15.17
N GLY A 19 20.16 8.18 14.99
CA GLY A 19 21.02 8.61 16.09
C GLY A 19 21.64 7.46 16.88
N ILE A 20 21.84 6.28 16.26
CA ILE A 20 22.47 5.12 16.87
C ILE A 20 23.75 4.72 16.12
N ARG A 21 24.52 3.78 16.66
CA ARG A 21 25.75 3.32 16.00
C ARG A 21 25.43 2.18 15.00
N ALA A 22 26.09 2.16 13.85
CA ALA A 22 25.93 1.11 12.85
C ALA A 22 26.14 -0.32 13.42
N PRO A 23 27.10 -0.60 14.32
CA PRO A 23 27.22 -1.91 14.98
C PRO A 23 25.97 -2.34 15.77
N THR A 24 25.20 -1.40 16.31
CA THR A 24 23.94 -1.72 16.99
C THR A 24 22.91 -2.25 16.01
N ILE A 25 22.84 -1.68 14.80
CA ILE A 25 21.96 -2.18 13.74
C ILE A 25 22.41 -3.58 13.31
N HIS A 26 23.71 -3.78 13.10
CA HIS A 26 24.28 -5.08 12.74
C HIS A 26 24.06 -6.18 13.79
N TYR A 27 23.98 -5.80 15.06
CA TYR A 27 23.66 -6.75 16.14
C TYR A 27 22.23 -7.31 16.00
N HIS A 28 21.27 -6.47 15.64
CA HIS A 28 19.87 -6.89 15.48
C HIS A 28 19.56 -7.44 14.08
N PHE A 29 20.21 -6.89 13.07
CA PHE A 29 20.04 -7.27 11.66
C PHE A 29 21.42 -7.55 11.05
N PRO A 30 21.90 -8.80 11.09
CA PRO A 30 23.23 -9.14 10.62
C PRO A 30 23.50 -8.76 9.17
N THR A 31 22.46 -8.82 8.31
CA THR A 31 22.55 -8.43 6.89
C THR A 31 21.52 -7.38 6.52
N LYS A 32 21.79 -6.62 5.46
CA LYS A 32 20.85 -5.68 4.85
C LYS A 32 19.54 -6.38 4.44
N ALA A 33 19.63 -7.65 4.04
CA ALA A 33 18.50 -8.48 3.70
C ALA A 33 17.58 -8.73 4.92
N ASP A 34 18.16 -9.02 6.09
CA ASP A 34 17.39 -9.23 7.32
C ASP A 34 16.63 -7.95 7.71
N LEU A 35 17.31 -6.81 7.65
CA LEU A 35 16.69 -5.52 7.94
C LEU A 35 15.57 -5.19 6.96
N ALA A 36 15.79 -5.38 5.66
CA ALA A 36 14.78 -5.10 4.65
C ALA A 36 13.55 -6.00 4.79
N THR A 37 13.77 -7.28 5.13
CA THR A 37 12.68 -8.23 5.37
C THR A 37 11.87 -7.84 6.61
N ALA A 38 12.55 -7.46 7.69
CA ALA A 38 11.88 -7.01 8.91
C ALA A 38 11.03 -5.74 8.65
N ILE A 39 11.58 -4.75 7.90
CA ILE A 39 10.85 -3.52 7.54
C ILE A 39 9.63 -3.86 6.66
N ALA A 40 9.77 -4.76 5.69
CA ALA A 40 8.65 -5.14 4.83
C ALA A 40 7.55 -5.89 5.59
N ALA A 41 7.94 -6.77 6.53
CA ALA A 41 7.01 -7.50 7.38
C ALA A 41 6.26 -6.55 8.35
N ASP A 42 6.96 -5.61 8.97
CA ASP A 42 6.41 -4.61 9.89
C ASP A 42 5.42 -3.69 9.14
N TYR A 43 5.83 -3.16 7.99
CA TYR A 43 4.95 -2.35 7.13
C TYR A 43 3.67 -3.10 6.73
N ARG A 44 3.79 -4.38 6.35
CA ARG A 44 2.63 -5.22 6.02
C ARG A 44 1.69 -5.38 7.21
N ALA A 45 2.24 -5.65 8.39
CA ALA A 45 1.45 -5.83 9.61
C ALA A 45 0.74 -4.52 10.01
N GLU A 46 1.45 -3.39 10.03
CA GLU A 46 0.87 -2.08 10.31
C GLU A 46 -0.24 -1.71 9.33
N PHE A 47 -0.04 -1.97 8.04
CA PHE A 47 -1.05 -1.68 7.03
C PHE A 47 -2.28 -2.60 7.17
N ALA A 48 -2.06 -3.89 7.48
CA ALA A 48 -3.16 -4.83 7.76
C ALA A 48 -4.00 -4.40 8.97
N ASP A 49 -3.35 -3.91 10.03
CA ASP A 49 -4.04 -3.37 11.21
C ASP A 49 -4.86 -2.12 10.87
N GLN A 50 -4.32 -1.20 10.05
CA GLN A 50 -5.05 -0.01 9.60
C GLN A 50 -6.26 -0.39 8.75
N VAL A 51 -6.10 -1.32 7.80
CA VAL A 51 -7.18 -1.81 6.94
C VAL A 51 -8.22 -2.57 7.75
N GLY A 52 -7.81 -3.41 8.69
CA GLY A 52 -8.70 -4.15 9.60
C GLY A 52 -9.52 -3.27 10.54
N ALA A 53 -9.09 -2.04 10.77
CA ALA A 53 -9.81 -1.05 11.58
C ALA A 53 -10.87 -0.26 10.78
N LEU A 54 -10.90 -0.39 9.44
CA LEU A 54 -11.86 0.31 8.60
C LEU A 54 -13.27 -0.28 8.81
N THR A 55 -14.24 0.60 9.00
CA THR A 55 -15.64 0.25 9.26
C THR A 55 -16.58 1.12 8.45
N GLY A 56 -17.86 0.77 8.42
CA GLY A 56 -18.88 1.49 7.67
C GLY A 56 -19.34 0.74 6.43
N SER A 57 -20.08 1.41 5.57
CA SER A 57 -20.52 0.86 4.28
C SER A 57 -19.32 0.54 3.37
N CYS A 58 -19.53 -0.34 2.39
CA CYS A 58 -18.52 -0.66 1.38
C CYS A 58 -17.88 0.61 0.76
N ILE A 59 -18.70 1.60 0.39
CA ILE A 59 -18.22 2.85 -0.21
C ILE A 59 -17.34 3.65 0.78
N GLU A 60 -17.72 3.72 2.05
CA GLU A 60 -16.93 4.40 3.09
C GLU A 60 -15.60 3.68 3.32
N GLN A 61 -15.61 2.35 3.36
CA GLN A 61 -14.40 1.54 3.52
C GLN A 61 -13.44 1.73 2.32
N LEU A 62 -13.93 1.73 1.07
CA LEU A 62 -13.11 1.97 -0.12
C LEU A 62 -12.49 3.38 -0.11
N ARG A 63 -13.24 4.41 0.30
CA ARG A 63 -12.73 5.78 0.45
C ARG A 63 -11.67 5.88 1.54
N ALA A 64 -11.94 5.28 2.69
CA ALA A 64 -11.00 5.24 3.80
C ALA A 64 -9.71 4.48 3.42
N TYR A 65 -9.83 3.37 2.71
CA TYR A 65 -8.69 2.64 2.17
C TYR A 65 -7.82 3.53 1.24
N ALA A 66 -8.43 4.25 0.31
CA ALA A 66 -7.71 5.17 -0.57
C ALA A 66 -7.03 6.32 0.22
N SER A 67 -7.62 6.75 1.33
CA SER A 67 -7.03 7.80 2.17
C SER A 67 -5.72 7.38 2.83
N LEU A 68 -5.47 6.07 3.06
CA LEU A 68 -4.19 5.56 3.57
C LEU A 68 -3.05 5.86 2.59
N PHE A 69 -3.30 5.74 1.28
CA PHE A 69 -2.34 6.07 0.23
C PHE A 69 -2.09 7.59 0.17
N THR A 70 -3.15 8.39 0.29
CA THR A 70 -3.03 9.85 0.36
C THR A 70 -2.21 10.28 1.58
N ALA A 71 -2.43 9.67 2.75
CA ALA A 71 -1.68 9.97 3.98
C ALA A 71 -0.18 9.70 3.80
N THR A 72 0.18 8.60 3.13
CA THR A 72 1.59 8.27 2.83
C THR A 72 2.27 9.33 1.97
N LEU A 73 1.55 9.94 1.02
CA LEU A 73 2.07 11.06 0.21
C LEU A 73 2.24 12.34 1.03
N VAL A 74 1.28 12.64 1.91
CA VAL A 74 1.34 13.84 2.77
C VAL A 74 2.46 13.73 3.80
N ASP A 75 2.67 12.54 4.37
CA ASP A 75 3.72 12.27 5.36
C ASP A 75 5.09 12.01 4.69
N GLY A 76 5.65 13.05 4.06
CA GLY A 76 7.01 13.04 3.52
C GLY A 76 7.12 12.76 2.02
N ASN A 77 6.04 12.92 1.25
CA ASN A 77 5.99 12.70 -0.21
C ASN A 77 6.50 11.31 -0.60
N CYS A 78 6.11 10.30 0.19
CA CYS A 78 6.51 8.92 -0.02
C CYS A 78 5.42 8.16 -0.80
N ILE A 79 5.84 7.18 -1.61
CA ILE A 79 4.92 6.20 -2.20
C ILE A 79 4.84 4.96 -1.32
N CYS A 80 3.85 4.10 -1.57
CA CYS A 80 3.69 2.82 -0.90
C CYS A 80 5.00 2.02 -0.89
N LEU A 81 5.41 1.51 0.28
CA LEU A 81 6.65 0.73 0.38
C LEU A 81 6.54 -0.57 -0.43
N GLY A 82 5.37 -1.22 -0.43
CA GLY A 82 5.11 -2.41 -1.23
C GLY A 82 5.32 -2.14 -2.71
N GLY A 83 4.74 -1.06 -3.23
CA GLY A 83 4.90 -0.62 -4.63
C GLY A 83 6.34 -0.27 -4.97
N MET A 84 7.05 0.43 -4.06
CA MET A 84 8.47 0.76 -4.27
C MET A 84 9.34 -0.49 -4.36
N LEU A 85 9.15 -1.46 -3.46
CA LEU A 85 9.92 -2.70 -3.46
C LEU A 85 9.57 -3.60 -4.65
N ALA A 86 8.30 -3.65 -5.07
CA ALA A 86 7.86 -4.45 -6.21
C ALA A 86 8.49 -4.02 -7.54
N ARG A 87 9.03 -2.80 -7.65
CA ARG A 87 9.74 -2.31 -8.84
C ARG A 87 11.13 -2.92 -9.04
N GLU A 88 11.73 -3.44 -7.98
CA GLU A 88 13.12 -3.92 -7.97
C GLU A 88 13.23 -5.43 -7.65
N PRO A 89 12.44 -6.31 -8.29
CA PRO A 89 12.34 -7.70 -7.84
C PRO A 89 13.65 -8.49 -7.99
N ALA A 90 14.54 -8.06 -8.89
CA ALA A 90 15.81 -8.74 -9.14
C ALA A 90 16.85 -8.50 -8.03
N SER A 91 16.81 -7.34 -7.37
CA SER A 91 17.74 -6.98 -6.29
C SER A 91 17.24 -7.37 -4.90
N LEU A 92 15.94 -7.67 -4.77
CA LEU A 92 15.37 -8.03 -3.48
C LEU A 92 15.73 -9.46 -3.06
N PRO A 93 16.10 -9.67 -1.77
CA PRO A 93 16.17 -10.99 -1.17
C PRO A 93 14.84 -11.75 -1.26
N GLU A 94 14.89 -13.08 -1.36
CA GLU A 94 13.67 -13.91 -1.49
C GLU A 94 12.68 -13.70 -0.33
N ALA A 95 13.20 -13.60 0.90
CA ALA A 95 12.37 -13.36 2.08
C ALA A 95 11.63 -12.01 1.99
N THR A 96 12.32 -10.94 1.54
CA THR A 96 11.71 -9.62 1.33
C THR A 96 10.66 -9.67 0.22
N ARG A 97 10.94 -10.37 -0.89
CA ARG A 97 9.95 -10.58 -1.98
C ARG A 97 8.70 -11.31 -1.49
N SER A 98 8.89 -12.29 -0.60
CA SER A 98 7.76 -13.02 0.00
C SER A 98 6.85 -12.10 0.82
N GLU A 99 7.42 -11.19 1.63
CA GLU A 99 6.63 -10.21 2.38
C GLU A 99 5.90 -9.22 1.47
N VAL A 100 6.55 -8.73 0.42
CA VAL A 100 5.91 -7.86 -0.59
C VAL A 100 4.75 -8.58 -1.31
N ARG A 101 4.95 -9.85 -1.67
CA ARG A 101 3.90 -10.67 -2.28
C ARG A 101 2.70 -10.83 -1.34
N ARG A 102 2.95 -11.16 -0.07
CA ARG A 102 1.90 -11.29 0.95
C ARG A 102 1.14 -9.99 1.13
N PHE A 103 1.84 -8.86 1.20
CA PHE A 103 1.22 -7.55 1.28
C PHE A 103 0.17 -7.36 0.19
N PHE A 104 0.51 -7.57 -1.08
CA PHE A 104 -0.43 -7.38 -2.18
C PHE A 104 -1.55 -8.41 -2.20
N ILE A 105 -1.28 -9.67 -1.86
CA ILE A 105 -2.33 -10.71 -1.79
C ILE A 105 -3.37 -10.33 -0.73
N GLU A 106 -2.94 -9.99 0.49
CA GLU A 106 -3.81 -9.60 1.59
C GLU A 106 -4.68 -8.37 1.24
N GLN A 107 -4.11 -7.39 0.51
CA GLN A 107 -4.85 -6.23 0.04
C GLN A 107 -5.92 -6.60 -1.00
N LEU A 108 -5.58 -7.46 -1.95
CA LEU A 108 -6.51 -7.90 -2.98
C LEU A 108 -7.65 -8.74 -2.39
N GLU A 109 -7.36 -9.62 -1.43
CA GLU A 109 -8.36 -10.42 -0.71
C GLU A 109 -9.32 -9.50 0.04
N TRP A 110 -8.80 -8.58 0.87
CA TRP A 110 -9.64 -7.65 1.62
C TRP A 110 -10.52 -6.77 0.72
N LEU A 111 -9.96 -6.19 -0.34
CA LEU A 111 -10.73 -5.39 -1.31
C LEU A 111 -11.82 -6.22 -1.98
N SER A 112 -11.51 -7.47 -2.36
CA SER A 112 -12.48 -8.37 -2.98
C SER A 112 -13.64 -8.68 -2.05
N ASP A 113 -13.37 -8.91 -0.76
CA ASP A 113 -14.38 -9.18 0.25
C ASP A 113 -15.29 -7.95 0.48
N VAL A 114 -14.71 -6.76 0.65
CA VAL A 114 -15.48 -5.50 0.76
C VAL A 114 -16.38 -5.26 -0.45
N LEU A 115 -15.87 -5.54 -1.66
CA LEU A 115 -16.65 -5.38 -2.89
C LEU A 115 -17.78 -6.43 -2.98
N ALA A 116 -17.52 -7.67 -2.58
CA ALA A 116 -18.53 -8.73 -2.55
C ALA A 116 -19.66 -8.40 -1.56
N ASP A 117 -19.32 -7.87 -0.38
CA ASP A 117 -20.29 -7.40 0.60
C ASP A 117 -21.13 -6.24 0.04
N GLY A 118 -20.51 -5.27 -0.62
CA GLY A 118 -21.20 -4.15 -1.26
C GLY A 118 -22.18 -4.58 -2.37
N ILE A 119 -21.87 -5.65 -3.11
CA ILE A 119 -22.80 -6.25 -4.08
C ILE A 119 -23.97 -6.93 -3.35
N ALA A 120 -23.68 -7.70 -2.30
CA ALA A 120 -24.70 -8.39 -1.52
C ALA A 120 -25.69 -7.42 -0.85
N GLU A 121 -25.21 -6.26 -0.42
CA GLU A 121 -25.98 -5.16 0.17
C GLU A 121 -26.69 -4.27 -0.88
N ALA A 122 -26.52 -4.56 -2.18
CA ALA A 122 -27.01 -3.74 -3.29
C ALA A 122 -26.53 -2.26 -3.27
N SER A 123 -25.41 -1.98 -2.61
CA SER A 123 -24.74 -0.67 -2.67
C SER A 123 -23.84 -0.53 -3.91
N LEU A 124 -23.42 -1.65 -4.49
CA LEU A 124 -22.68 -1.73 -5.74
C LEU A 124 -23.50 -2.43 -6.84
N ARG A 125 -23.14 -2.19 -8.10
CA ARG A 125 -23.76 -2.82 -9.26
C ARG A 125 -23.58 -4.35 -9.22
N ALA A 126 -24.63 -5.10 -9.52
CA ALA A 126 -24.66 -6.57 -9.39
C ALA A 126 -23.80 -7.34 -10.41
N ASP A 127 -23.42 -6.70 -11.52
CA ASP A 127 -22.59 -7.28 -12.59
C ASP A 127 -21.09 -7.02 -12.41
N LEU A 128 -20.68 -6.46 -11.27
CA LEU A 128 -19.28 -6.21 -10.93
C LEU A 128 -18.58 -7.54 -10.60
N ASP A 129 -17.39 -7.75 -11.18
CA ASP A 129 -16.46 -8.78 -10.74
C ASP A 129 -15.58 -8.22 -9.60
N PRO A 130 -15.76 -8.68 -8.35
CA PRO A 130 -15.03 -8.14 -7.22
C PRO A 130 -13.52 -8.30 -7.33
N GLN A 131 -13.05 -9.46 -7.82
CA GLN A 131 -11.62 -9.74 -7.91
C GLN A 131 -10.94 -8.91 -9.00
N ALA A 132 -11.58 -8.80 -10.16
CA ALA A 132 -11.07 -7.97 -11.26
C ALA A 132 -11.05 -6.50 -10.86
N PHE A 133 -12.10 -6.01 -10.19
CA PHE A 133 -12.16 -4.62 -9.76
C PHE A 133 -11.19 -4.33 -8.61
N ALA A 134 -11.02 -5.23 -7.64
CA ALA A 134 -10.00 -5.11 -6.59
C ALA A 134 -8.60 -4.90 -7.19
N SER A 135 -8.25 -5.70 -8.20
CA SER A 135 -6.97 -5.59 -8.91
C SER A 135 -6.85 -4.25 -9.65
N ALA A 136 -7.91 -3.80 -10.32
CA ALA A 136 -7.93 -2.53 -11.03
C ALA A 136 -7.84 -1.33 -10.05
N PHE A 137 -8.58 -1.38 -8.95
CA PHE A 137 -8.61 -0.34 -7.93
C PHE A 137 -7.25 -0.17 -7.25
N LEU A 138 -6.66 -1.26 -6.74
CA LEU A 138 -5.34 -1.24 -6.13
C LEU A 138 -4.27 -0.76 -7.12
N GLY A 139 -4.28 -1.29 -8.35
CA GLY A 139 -3.35 -0.87 -9.40
C GLY A 139 -3.49 0.60 -9.77
N ALA A 140 -4.72 1.14 -9.78
CA ALA A 140 -4.98 2.54 -10.00
C ALA A 140 -4.44 3.42 -8.85
N LEU A 141 -4.64 3.03 -7.59
CA LEU A 141 -4.11 3.78 -6.44
C LEU A 141 -2.58 3.82 -6.47
N GLU A 142 -1.92 2.67 -6.66
CA GLU A 142 -0.45 2.59 -6.78
C GLU A 142 0.10 3.45 -7.93
N GLY A 143 -0.52 3.37 -9.12
CA GLY A 143 -0.14 4.18 -10.27
C GLY A 143 -0.40 5.67 -10.06
N THR A 144 -1.50 6.01 -9.42
CA THR A 144 -1.89 7.39 -9.13
C THR A 144 -0.95 8.06 -8.12
N MET A 145 -0.38 7.30 -7.15
CA MET A 145 0.64 7.83 -6.25
C MET A 145 1.86 8.36 -7.01
N LEU A 146 2.29 7.67 -8.07
CA LEU A 146 3.41 8.14 -8.91
C LEU A 146 3.08 9.46 -9.62
N VAL A 147 1.84 9.58 -10.13
CA VAL A 147 1.38 10.81 -10.78
C VAL A 147 1.27 11.95 -9.75
N ALA A 148 0.67 11.66 -8.60
CA ALA A 148 0.51 12.61 -7.50
C ALA A 148 1.87 13.18 -7.02
N GLN A 149 2.85 12.29 -6.87
CA GLN A 149 4.22 12.68 -6.49
C GLN A 149 4.88 13.56 -7.58
N ALA A 150 4.72 13.20 -8.86
CA ALA A 150 5.31 13.93 -9.97
C ALA A 150 4.67 15.31 -10.21
N THR A 151 3.41 15.48 -9.77
CA THR A 151 2.64 16.72 -9.95
C THR A 151 2.47 17.53 -8.67
N ASP A 152 3.09 17.11 -7.56
CA ASP A 152 2.94 17.70 -6.23
C ASP A 152 1.47 17.85 -5.78
N ASP A 153 0.61 16.89 -6.18
CA ASP A 153 -0.84 16.89 -5.91
C ASP A 153 -1.27 15.66 -5.11
N SER A 154 -1.10 15.71 -3.81
CA SER A 154 -1.43 14.61 -2.90
C SER A 154 -2.92 14.21 -2.91
N GLN A 155 -3.82 15.12 -3.31
CA GLN A 155 -5.26 14.86 -3.40
C GLN A 155 -5.65 14.07 -4.68
N HIS A 156 -4.71 13.89 -5.60
CA HIS A 156 -4.99 13.18 -6.85
C HIS A 156 -5.44 11.74 -6.63
N VAL A 157 -4.86 11.05 -5.65
CA VAL A 157 -5.23 9.66 -5.28
C VAL A 157 -6.71 9.59 -4.88
N GLN A 158 -7.15 10.47 -3.97
CA GLN A 158 -8.53 10.46 -3.49
C GLN A 158 -9.53 10.79 -4.61
N ARG A 159 -9.21 11.75 -5.48
CA ARG A 159 -10.07 12.07 -6.62
C ARG A 159 -10.24 10.92 -7.61
N VAL A 160 -9.16 10.18 -7.88
CA VAL A 160 -9.22 8.99 -8.75
C VAL A 160 -10.02 7.87 -8.07
N ALA A 161 -9.80 7.64 -6.79
CA ALA A 161 -10.58 6.67 -6.02
C ALA A 161 -12.09 6.99 -6.06
N ASP A 162 -12.46 8.25 -5.81
CA ASP A 162 -13.87 8.67 -5.83
C ASP A 162 -14.51 8.46 -7.21
N GLN A 163 -13.78 8.69 -8.31
CA GLN A 163 -14.28 8.42 -9.65
C GLN A 163 -14.48 6.92 -9.91
N LEU A 164 -13.53 6.08 -9.49
CA LEU A 164 -13.66 4.63 -9.63
C LEU A 164 -14.83 4.09 -8.81
N ILE A 165 -15.00 4.57 -7.58
CA ILE A 165 -16.13 4.21 -6.71
C ILE A 165 -17.46 4.64 -7.34
N ALA A 166 -17.54 5.85 -7.90
CA ALA A 166 -18.76 6.34 -8.56
C ALA A 166 -19.18 5.48 -9.76
N VAL A 167 -18.23 4.86 -10.48
CA VAL A 167 -18.52 3.97 -11.63
C VAL A 167 -19.17 2.66 -11.19
N ILE A 168 -18.88 2.18 -9.97
CA ILE A 168 -19.37 0.89 -9.46
C ILE A 168 -20.55 1.01 -8.51
N ALA A 169 -20.86 2.22 -8.04
CA ALA A 169 -22.03 2.43 -7.18
C ALA A 169 -23.33 2.01 -7.89
N ALA A 170 -24.27 1.47 -7.12
CA ALA A 170 -25.59 1.12 -7.65
C ALA A 170 -26.34 2.37 -8.12
N PRO A 171 -27.13 2.29 -9.21
CA PRO A 171 -27.95 3.42 -9.68
C PRO A 171 -28.92 3.88 -8.60
N GLY A 172 -28.81 5.13 -8.16
CA GLY A 172 -29.74 5.73 -7.18
C GLY A 172 -29.23 5.83 -5.75
N ASN A 173 -27.98 5.52 -5.51
CA ASN A 173 -27.28 5.79 -4.23
C ASN A 173 -26.40 7.05 -4.33
#